data_339ba3b7efa8e247d92548f4aac32313
#
_entry.id   339ba3b7efa8e247d92548f4aac32313
#
_cell.length_a   1.000
_cell.length_b   1.000
_cell.length_c   1.000
_cell.angle_alpha   90.00
_cell.angle_beta   90.00
_cell.angle_gamma   90.00
#
_symmetry.space_group_name_H-M   'P 1'
#
loop_
_entity.id
_entity.type
_entity.pdbx_description
1 polymer ?
#
loop_
_entity_poly.entity_id
_entity_poly.type
_entity_poly.pdbx_seq_one_letter_code
_entity_poly.pdbx_strand_id
1 'polypeptide(L)'
;MGEIKLIVDKNIMPRKTIHRFLPDMNKLLDRPSMRWIKLLAKDPNLFHLNRQSVSLGVAVGIFCAFLPLPGQTIIAALICYIVGANLPIGVILIWISNPVTIPPIFFLTYQVGCLLLGTETVQFSAQMNWQWFKNLGNDVLKPLLIGSLFCGSIMAILSYISVFYLWRWKVVKNWRLRRKIRSTSD
;
A
#
# COMPACT_ATOMS: atom_id res chain seq x y z
N MET A 1 -29.91 -27.64 8.98
CA MET A 1 -28.86 -27.33 9.97
C MET A 1 -27.45 -27.34 9.40
N GLY A 2 -27.13 -28.13 8.37
CA GLY A 2 -25.83 -28.20 7.71
C GLY A 2 -25.47 -26.98 6.83
N GLU A 3 -26.43 -26.40 6.11
CA GLU A 3 -26.17 -25.28 5.19
C GLU A 3 -25.81 -23.98 5.88
N ILE A 4 -26.43 -23.68 7.03
CA ILE A 4 -26.11 -22.47 7.83
C ILE A 4 -24.68 -22.54 8.35
N LYS A 5 -24.22 -23.73 8.74
CA LYS A 5 -22.83 -23.94 9.19
C LYS A 5 -21.80 -23.70 8.09
N LEU A 6 -22.12 -24.08 6.85
CA LEU A 6 -21.29 -23.88 5.65
C LEU A 6 -21.23 -22.40 5.23
N ILE A 7 -22.35 -21.68 5.33
CA ILE A 7 -22.41 -20.24 5.00
C ILE A 7 -21.65 -19.41 6.04
N VAL A 8 -21.76 -19.78 7.32
CA VAL A 8 -21.04 -19.14 8.42
C VAL A 8 -19.53 -19.36 8.31
N ASP A 9 -19.10 -20.56 7.90
CA ASP A 9 -17.65 -20.87 7.78
C ASP A 9 -17.00 -20.19 6.57
N LYS A 10 -17.77 -19.93 5.51
CA LYS A 10 -17.25 -19.31 4.28
C LYS A 10 -16.97 -17.80 4.40
N ASN A 11 -17.65 -17.10 5.35
CA ASN A 11 -17.58 -15.64 5.50
C ASN A 11 -16.83 -15.13 6.75
N ILE A 12 -16.29 -16.00 7.58
CA ILE A 12 -16.01 -15.67 8.99
C ILE A 12 -14.54 -15.30 9.27
N MET A 13 -13.58 -15.61 8.40
CA MET A 13 -12.19 -15.24 8.66
C MET A 13 -11.68 -14.16 7.71
N PRO A 14 -11.25 -13.00 8.24
CA PRO A 14 -10.58 -11.99 7.42
C PRO A 14 -9.37 -12.55 6.66
N ARG A 15 -8.69 -13.55 7.24
CA ARG A 15 -7.58 -14.29 6.61
C ARG A 15 -8.00 -15.00 5.33
N LYS A 16 -9.15 -15.72 5.30
CA LYS A 16 -9.65 -16.41 4.11
C LYS A 16 -10.03 -15.44 2.98
N THR A 17 -10.58 -14.28 3.34
CA THR A 17 -10.95 -13.24 2.36
C THR A 17 -9.70 -12.62 1.72
N ILE A 18 -8.67 -12.35 2.52
CA ILE A 18 -7.41 -11.77 2.03
C ILE A 18 -6.65 -12.79 1.17
N HIS A 19 -6.60 -14.07 1.56
CA HIS A 19 -5.99 -15.13 0.72
C HIS A 19 -6.64 -15.26 -0.67
N ARG A 20 -7.90 -14.90 -0.82
CA ARG A 20 -8.60 -14.95 -2.12
C ARG A 20 -8.15 -13.83 -3.07
N PHE A 21 -7.70 -12.70 -2.51
CA PHE A 21 -7.21 -11.55 -3.28
C PHE A 21 -5.68 -11.52 -3.43
N LEU A 22 -4.96 -12.29 -2.61
CA LEU A 22 -3.52 -12.44 -2.75
C LEU A 22 -3.23 -13.43 -3.88
N PRO A 23 -2.54 -13.04 -4.93
CA PRO A 23 -2.09 -13.96 -5.95
C PRO A 23 -1.11 -14.98 -5.35
N ASP A 24 -1.03 -16.17 -5.96
CA ASP A 24 -0.10 -17.22 -5.55
C ASP A 24 1.32 -16.68 -5.43
N MET A 25 1.80 -16.54 -4.20
CA MET A 25 3.11 -15.95 -3.90
C MET A 25 4.25 -16.67 -4.61
N ASN A 26 4.15 -17.99 -4.79
CA ASN A 26 5.16 -18.75 -5.50
C ASN A 26 5.26 -18.30 -6.97
N LYS A 27 4.13 -18.05 -7.64
CA LYS A 27 4.08 -17.57 -9.02
C LYS A 27 4.59 -16.12 -9.16
N LEU A 28 4.39 -15.27 -8.14
CA LEU A 28 4.93 -13.90 -8.12
C LEU A 28 6.43 -13.89 -7.88
N LEU A 29 6.92 -14.70 -6.96
CA LEU A 29 8.33 -14.81 -6.61
C LEU A 29 9.18 -15.47 -7.71
N ASP A 30 8.58 -16.20 -8.63
CA ASP A 30 9.27 -16.84 -9.76
C ASP A 30 9.55 -15.88 -10.92
N ARG A 31 8.96 -14.68 -10.92
CA ARG A 31 9.27 -13.66 -11.92
C ARG A 31 10.72 -13.18 -11.76
N PRO A 32 11.49 -13.01 -12.86
CA PRO A 32 12.90 -12.60 -12.82
C PRO A 32 13.12 -11.30 -12.04
N SER A 33 12.18 -10.35 -12.15
CA SER A 33 12.21 -9.06 -11.47
C SER A 33 11.99 -9.14 -9.96
N MET A 34 11.51 -10.28 -9.45
CA MET A 34 11.18 -10.47 -8.03
C MET A 34 12.06 -11.54 -7.33
N ARG A 35 13.04 -12.09 -8.03
CA ARG A 35 13.95 -13.11 -7.44
C ARG A 35 14.69 -12.65 -6.20
N TRP A 36 15.02 -11.37 -6.10
CA TRP A 36 15.66 -10.78 -4.92
C TRP A 36 14.74 -10.79 -3.69
N ILE A 37 13.41 -10.77 -3.89
CA ILE A 37 12.43 -10.90 -2.80
C ILE A 37 12.47 -12.31 -2.19
N LYS A 38 12.86 -13.34 -2.95
CA LYS A 38 13.04 -14.71 -2.41
C LYS A 38 14.06 -14.76 -1.26
N LEU A 39 15.06 -13.89 -1.27
CA LEU A 39 16.04 -13.80 -0.18
C LEU A 39 15.41 -13.28 1.11
N LEU A 40 14.50 -12.30 0.98
CA LEU A 40 13.74 -11.74 2.09
C LEU A 40 12.56 -12.65 2.49
N ALA A 41 12.04 -13.46 1.56
CA ALA A 41 10.93 -14.37 1.79
C ALA A 41 11.26 -15.57 2.70
N LYS A 42 12.50 -15.75 3.11
CA LYS A 42 12.91 -16.77 4.09
C LYS A 42 12.42 -16.45 5.51
N ASP A 43 12.04 -15.22 5.79
CA ASP A 43 11.50 -14.82 7.09
C ASP A 43 9.98 -15.03 7.11
N PRO A 44 9.46 -16.05 7.86
CA PRO A 44 8.04 -16.35 7.91
C PRO A 44 7.21 -15.20 8.50
N ASN A 45 7.83 -14.28 9.24
CA ASN A 45 7.15 -13.14 9.85
C ASN A 45 6.62 -12.13 8.81
N LEU A 46 7.29 -11.99 7.66
CA LEU A 46 6.90 -11.07 6.58
C LEU A 46 5.61 -11.47 5.86
N PHE A 47 5.20 -12.73 6.01
CA PHE A 47 3.98 -13.27 5.40
C PHE A 47 2.85 -13.43 6.41
N HIS A 48 3.08 -13.08 7.67
CA HIS A 48 2.08 -13.26 8.72
C HIS A 48 0.91 -12.29 8.53
N LEU A 49 -0.28 -12.86 8.38
CA LEU A 49 -1.53 -12.09 8.27
C LEU A 49 -2.07 -11.77 9.66
N ASN A 50 -1.47 -10.81 10.34
CA ASN A 50 -2.01 -10.21 11.54
C ASN A 50 -2.46 -8.78 11.29
N ARG A 51 -3.25 -8.23 12.19
CA ARG A 51 -3.80 -6.88 12.06
C ARG A 51 -2.71 -5.82 11.85
N GLN A 52 -1.64 -5.89 12.64
CA GLN A 52 -0.57 -4.91 12.63
C GLN A 52 0.27 -5.02 11.35
N SER A 53 0.71 -6.24 11.00
CA SER A 53 1.54 -6.48 9.82
C SER A 53 0.82 -6.09 8.52
N VAL A 54 -0.49 -6.39 8.42
CA VAL A 54 -1.31 -6.00 7.26
C VAL A 54 -1.49 -4.49 7.18
N SER A 55 -1.81 -3.82 8.30
CA SER A 55 -1.97 -2.37 8.33
C SER A 55 -0.67 -1.64 7.99
N LEU A 56 0.47 -2.12 8.50
CA LEU A 56 1.79 -1.60 8.15
C LEU A 56 2.12 -1.84 6.67
N GLY A 57 1.83 -3.03 6.14
CA GLY A 57 2.04 -3.34 4.72
C GLY A 57 1.25 -2.40 3.80
N VAL A 58 0.00 -2.10 4.15
CA VAL A 58 -0.83 -1.14 3.42
C VAL A 58 -0.22 0.28 3.50
N ALA A 59 0.18 0.71 4.67
CA ALA A 59 0.78 2.04 4.86
C ALA A 59 2.07 2.20 4.06
N VAL A 60 2.98 1.23 4.13
CA VAL A 60 4.25 1.25 3.41
C VAL A 60 4.03 1.24 1.89
N GLY A 61 3.12 0.37 1.41
CA GLY A 61 2.82 0.29 -0.02
C GLY A 61 2.25 1.60 -0.58
N ILE A 62 1.31 2.22 0.14
CA ILE A 62 0.74 3.52 -0.23
C ILE A 62 1.80 4.61 -0.15
N PHE A 63 2.58 4.68 0.92
CA PHE A 63 3.68 5.65 1.03
C PHE A 63 4.62 5.59 -0.17
N CYS A 64 5.11 4.40 -0.48
CA CYS A 64 6.02 4.20 -1.61
C CYS A 64 5.37 4.50 -2.97
N ALA A 65 4.04 4.26 -3.13
CA ALA A 65 3.33 4.58 -4.36
C ALA A 65 3.30 6.09 -4.67
N PHE A 66 3.41 6.95 -3.66
CA PHE A 66 3.47 8.41 -3.84
C PHE A 66 4.87 8.92 -4.18
N LEU A 67 5.93 8.15 -3.92
CA LEU A 67 7.29 8.60 -4.16
C LEU A 67 7.64 8.55 -5.67
N PRO A 68 8.14 9.64 -6.26
CA PRO A 68 8.58 9.65 -7.67
C PRO A 68 9.98 9.06 -7.83
N LEU A 69 10.19 7.83 -7.36
CA LEU A 69 11.49 7.17 -7.38
C LEU A 69 11.47 5.90 -8.24
N PRO A 70 12.45 5.70 -9.11
CA PRO A 70 12.60 4.42 -9.78
C PRO A 70 12.96 3.34 -8.75
N GLY A 71 12.39 2.14 -8.90
CA GLY A 71 12.67 1.05 -7.95
C GLY A 71 11.85 1.09 -6.65
N GLN A 72 10.71 1.76 -6.62
CA GLN A 72 9.78 1.84 -5.48
C GLN A 72 9.51 0.47 -4.84
N THR A 73 9.49 -0.60 -5.65
CA THR A 73 9.26 -1.97 -5.18
C THR A 73 10.37 -2.45 -4.25
N ILE A 74 11.62 -2.10 -4.55
CA ILE A 74 12.77 -2.46 -3.71
C ILE A 74 12.72 -1.69 -2.39
N ILE A 75 12.42 -0.40 -2.47
CA ILE A 75 12.31 0.48 -1.30
C ILE A 75 11.19 -0.01 -0.38
N ALA A 76 10.00 -0.30 -0.93
CA ALA A 76 8.89 -0.80 -0.14
C ALA A 76 9.17 -2.16 0.50
N ALA A 77 9.82 -3.07 -0.23
CA ALA A 77 10.17 -4.36 0.33
C ALA A 77 11.18 -4.23 1.47
N LEU A 78 12.16 -3.34 1.33
CA LEU A 78 13.15 -3.06 2.37
C LEU A 78 12.48 -2.45 3.61
N ILE A 79 11.61 -1.46 3.43
CA ILE A 79 10.86 -0.85 4.54
C ILE A 79 9.96 -1.90 5.19
N CYS A 80 9.21 -2.73 4.43
CA CYS A 80 8.39 -3.81 4.98
C CYS A 80 9.23 -4.78 5.82
N TYR A 81 10.43 -5.11 5.37
CA TYR A 81 11.35 -5.96 6.11
C TYR A 81 11.75 -5.33 7.45
N ILE A 82 12.18 -4.07 7.44
CA ILE A 82 12.64 -3.36 8.65
C ILE A 82 11.53 -3.19 9.68
N VAL A 83 10.30 -2.86 9.25
CA VAL A 83 9.17 -2.62 10.16
C VAL A 83 8.34 -3.87 10.48
N GLY A 84 8.71 -5.04 9.94
CA GLY A 84 7.94 -6.29 10.11
C GLY A 84 6.54 -6.24 9.47
N ALA A 85 6.39 -5.47 8.39
CA ALA A 85 5.15 -5.33 7.65
C ALA A 85 4.91 -6.49 6.69
N ASN A 86 3.66 -6.72 6.28
CA ASN A 86 3.33 -7.74 5.31
C ASN A 86 3.86 -7.36 3.92
N LEU A 87 4.94 -8.00 3.51
CA LEU A 87 5.67 -7.73 2.27
C LEU A 87 4.80 -7.88 1.01
N PRO A 88 4.03 -8.97 0.82
CA PRO A 88 3.12 -9.11 -0.31
C PRO A 88 2.17 -7.94 -0.47
N ILE A 89 1.56 -7.51 0.63
CA ILE A 89 0.58 -6.41 0.62
C ILE A 89 1.27 -5.11 0.26
N GLY A 90 2.44 -4.81 0.86
CA GLY A 90 3.19 -3.61 0.56
C GLY A 90 3.58 -3.52 -0.92
N VAL A 91 4.10 -4.62 -1.48
CA VAL A 91 4.53 -4.68 -2.89
C VAL A 91 3.36 -4.56 -3.87
N ILE A 92 2.22 -5.21 -3.59
CA ILE A 92 1.04 -5.13 -4.47
C ILE A 92 0.47 -3.71 -4.49
N LEU A 93 0.45 -3.02 -3.36
CA LEU A 93 -0.13 -1.67 -3.28
C LEU A 93 0.69 -0.60 -4.01
N ILE A 94 1.95 -0.83 -4.29
CA ILE A 94 2.73 0.08 -5.15
C ILE A 94 2.10 0.19 -6.54
N TRP A 95 1.43 -0.85 -7.03
CA TRP A 95 0.76 -0.84 -8.33
C TRP A 95 -0.47 0.09 -8.39
N ILE A 96 -0.83 0.74 -7.27
CA ILE A 96 -1.75 1.89 -7.27
C ILE A 96 -1.16 3.01 -8.14
N SER A 97 0.16 3.23 -8.09
CA SER A 97 0.86 4.09 -9.03
C SER A 97 1.13 3.33 -10.33
N ASN A 98 0.22 3.45 -11.27
CA ASN A 98 0.31 2.90 -12.61
C ASN A 98 0.37 4.06 -13.64
N PRO A 99 0.68 3.81 -14.91
CA PRO A 99 0.80 4.88 -15.93
C PRO A 99 -0.42 5.80 -16.04
N VAL A 100 -1.61 5.35 -15.63
CA VAL A 100 -2.84 6.16 -15.65
C VAL A 100 -2.95 7.03 -14.41
N THR A 101 -2.57 6.51 -13.24
CA THR A 101 -2.69 7.22 -11.95
C THR A 101 -1.47 8.06 -11.60
N ILE A 102 -0.31 7.78 -12.17
CA ILE A 102 0.92 8.56 -11.95
C ILE A 102 0.73 10.04 -12.29
N PRO A 103 0.19 10.45 -13.46
CA PRO A 103 0.05 11.87 -13.79
C PRO A 103 -0.79 12.65 -12.77
N PRO A 104 -2.01 12.24 -12.40
CA PRO A 104 -2.80 12.98 -11.42
C PRO A 104 -2.18 12.97 -10.02
N ILE A 105 -1.55 11.87 -9.58
CA ILE A 105 -0.89 11.80 -8.27
C ILE A 105 0.28 12.78 -8.23
N PHE A 106 1.15 12.76 -9.23
CA PHE A 106 2.34 13.63 -9.27
C PHE A 106 1.98 15.09 -9.44
N PHE A 107 0.93 15.40 -10.20
CA PHE A 107 0.42 16.75 -10.32
C PHE A 107 -0.06 17.31 -8.97
N LEU A 108 -0.86 16.54 -8.24
CA LEU A 108 -1.35 16.94 -6.91
C LEU A 108 -0.19 17.07 -5.90
N THR A 109 0.72 16.11 -5.87
CA THR A 109 1.88 16.18 -4.97
C THR A 109 2.81 17.32 -5.31
N TYR A 110 3.00 17.64 -6.60
CA TYR A 110 3.76 18.80 -7.05
C TYR A 110 3.13 20.11 -6.57
N GLN A 111 1.80 20.29 -6.76
CA GLN A 111 1.11 21.49 -6.27
C GLN A 111 1.23 21.67 -4.76
N VAL A 112 1.07 20.59 -3.99
CA VAL A 112 1.26 20.63 -2.53
C VAL A 112 2.70 20.98 -2.18
N GLY A 113 3.67 20.45 -2.92
CA GLY A 113 5.08 20.79 -2.71
C GLY A 113 5.39 22.25 -3.01
N CYS A 114 4.84 22.81 -4.09
CA CYS A 114 4.97 24.26 -4.39
C CYS A 114 4.37 25.12 -3.28
N LEU A 115 3.18 24.75 -2.80
CA LEU A 115 2.52 25.44 -1.69
C LEU A 115 3.37 25.42 -0.41
N LEU A 116 3.97 24.26 -0.08
CA LEU A 116 4.81 24.13 1.12
C LEU A 116 6.12 24.90 1.01
N LEU A 117 6.67 25.03 -0.19
CA LEU A 117 7.93 25.76 -0.45
C LEU A 117 7.72 27.25 -0.73
N GLY A 118 6.47 27.70 -0.93
CA GLY A 118 6.17 29.06 -1.35
C GLY A 118 6.70 29.39 -2.75
N THR A 119 6.86 28.36 -3.62
CA THR A 119 7.32 28.55 -5.00
C THR A 119 6.14 28.62 -5.96
N GLU A 120 6.27 29.44 -7.01
CA GLU A 120 5.26 29.49 -8.07
C GLU A 120 5.24 28.18 -8.86
N THR A 121 4.04 27.75 -9.26
CA THR A 121 3.88 26.59 -10.13
C THR A 121 4.43 26.88 -11.51
N VAL A 122 5.36 26.06 -11.98
CA VAL A 122 5.88 26.19 -13.36
C VAL A 122 4.74 25.92 -14.34
N GLN A 123 4.41 26.91 -15.15
CA GLN A 123 3.49 26.71 -16.26
C GLN A 123 4.16 25.78 -17.27
N PHE A 124 3.54 24.64 -17.52
CA PHE A 124 3.99 23.71 -18.55
C PHE A 124 3.79 24.35 -19.95
N SER A 125 4.75 25.19 -20.36
CA SER A 125 4.78 25.68 -21.76
C SER A 125 5.30 24.55 -22.65
N ALA A 126 4.65 24.38 -23.81
CA ALA A 126 4.91 23.31 -24.76
C ALA A 126 6.29 23.35 -25.48
N GLN A 127 7.22 24.16 -25.00
CA GLN A 127 8.57 24.26 -25.56
C GLN A 127 9.52 23.38 -24.77
N MET A 128 9.57 22.08 -25.13
CA MET A 128 10.55 21.12 -24.63
C MET A 128 11.95 21.47 -25.16
N ASN A 129 12.65 22.39 -24.49
CA ASN A 129 14.04 22.71 -24.80
C ASN A 129 14.98 22.01 -23.81
N TRP A 130 16.23 21.69 -24.17
CA TRP A 130 17.22 21.05 -23.30
C TRP A 130 17.50 21.85 -22.01
N GLN A 131 17.39 23.17 -22.06
CA GLN A 131 17.45 24.04 -20.88
C GLN A 131 16.24 23.83 -19.95
N TRP A 132 15.05 23.63 -20.49
CA TRP A 132 13.86 23.26 -19.74
C TRP A 132 14.08 21.95 -18.96
N PHE A 133 14.72 20.95 -19.60
CA PHE A 133 15.07 19.69 -18.93
C PHE A 133 16.07 19.84 -17.78
N LYS A 134 17.04 20.74 -17.90
CA LYS A 134 18.01 21.06 -16.83
C LYS A 134 17.35 21.81 -15.66
N ASN A 135 16.46 22.76 -15.95
CA ASN A 135 15.73 23.52 -14.92
C ASN A 135 14.64 22.69 -14.25
N LEU A 136 14.08 21.66 -14.94
CA LEU A 136 13.14 20.71 -14.35
C LEU A 136 13.68 20.05 -13.08
N GLY A 137 14.98 19.84 -12.96
CA GLY A 137 15.58 19.18 -11.81
C GLY A 137 15.39 19.94 -10.49
N ASN A 138 15.51 21.26 -10.50
CA ASN A 138 15.38 22.07 -9.29
C ASN A 138 13.95 22.57 -9.07
N ASP A 139 13.29 23.02 -10.13
CA ASP A 139 12.01 23.72 -10.04
C ASP A 139 10.80 22.77 -9.98
N VAL A 140 10.97 21.53 -10.43
CA VAL A 140 9.90 20.53 -10.41
C VAL A 140 10.23 19.39 -9.45
N LEU A 141 11.45 18.87 -9.46
CA LEU A 141 11.81 17.68 -8.69
C LEU A 141 11.78 17.94 -7.16
N LYS A 142 12.28 19.11 -6.70
CA LYS A 142 12.25 19.47 -5.28
C LYS A 142 10.83 19.60 -4.74
N PRO A 143 9.93 20.43 -5.34
CA PRO A 143 8.53 20.48 -4.91
C PRO A 143 7.85 19.12 -4.99
N LEU A 144 8.07 18.36 -6.06
CA LEU A 144 7.48 17.04 -6.23
C LEU A 144 7.92 16.07 -5.14
N LEU A 145 9.20 16.02 -4.77
CA LEU A 145 9.70 15.16 -3.69
C LEU A 145 9.15 15.57 -2.33
N ILE A 146 9.15 16.86 -2.00
CA ILE A 146 8.65 17.35 -0.71
C ILE A 146 7.14 17.10 -0.61
N GLY A 147 6.38 17.44 -1.65
CA GLY A 147 4.95 17.20 -1.69
C GLY A 147 4.58 15.71 -1.66
N SER A 148 5.35 14.86 -2.34
CA SER A 148 5.10 13.41 -2.33
C SER A 148 5.43 12.79 -0.96
N LEU A 149 6.49 13.22 -0.28
CA LEU A 149 6.78 12.80 1.09
C LEU A 149 5.67 13.24 2.05
N PHE A 150 5.19 14.46 1.93
CA PHE A 150 4.13 15.00 2.78
C PHE A 150 2.80 14.27 2.53
N CYS A 151 2.32 14.25 1.28
CA CYS A 151 1.08 13.58 0.92
C CYS A 151 1.15 12.07 1.16
N GLY A 152 2.26 11.44 0.80
CA GLY A 152 2.51 10.01 1.02
C GLY A 152 2.47 9.66 2.51
N SER A 153 3.04 10.48 3.38
CA SER A 153 3.01 10.27 4.84
C SER A 153 1.59 10.38 5.38
N ILE A 154 0.83 11.41 4.98
CA ILE A 154 -0.57 11.56 5.38
C ILE A 154 -1.40 10.36 4.92
N MET A 155 -1.30 9.98 3.66
CA MET A 155 -2.05 8.85 3.10
C MET A 155 -1.65 7.52 3.74
N ALA A 156 -0.38 7.33 4.07
CA ALA A 156 0.10 6.16 4.80
C ALA A 156 -0.51 6.07 6.20
N ILE A 157 -0.53 7.18 6.95
CA ILE A 157 -1.13 7.23 8.30
C ILE A 157 -2.64 6.95 8.22
N LEU A 158 -3.34 7.62 7.31
CA LEU A 158 -4.79 7.42 7.13
C LEU A 158 -5.12 5.99 6.74
N SER A 159 -4.36 5.39 5.84
CA SER A 159 -4.56 4.01 5.41
C SER A 159 -4.24 3.01 6.53
N TYR A 160 -3.18 3.23 7.30
CA TYR A 160 -2.86 2.43 8.48
C TYR A 160 -4.02 2.42 9.47
N ILE A 161 -4.49 3.60 9.85
CA ILE A 161 -5.59 3.79 10.80
C ILE A 161 -6.85 3.10 10.26
N SER A 162 -7.21 3.34 9.00
CA SER A 162 -8.39 2.78 8.36
C SER A 162 -8.38 1.25 8.37
N VAL A 163 -7.29 0.63 7.93
CA VAL A 163 -7.16 -0.83 7.89
C VAL A 163 -7.15 -1.44 9.29
N PHE A 164 -6.45 -0.79 10.23
CA PHE A 164 -6.36 -1.24 11.61
C PHE A 164 -7.73 -1.27 12.31
N TYR A 165 -8.57 -0.24 12.12
CA TYR A 165 -9.91 -0.17 12.69
C TYR A 165 -10.91 -1.05 11.94
N LEU A 166 -10.86 -1.11 10.60
CA LEU A 166 -11.72 -2.00 9.80
C LEU A 166 -11.49 -3.47 10.16
N TRP A 167 -10.23 -3.87 10.38
CA TRP A 167 -9.90 -5.22 10.83
C TRP A 167 -10.53 -5.52 12.19
N ARG A 168 -10.36 -4.60 13.16
CA ARG A 168 -10.94 -4.74 14.50
C ARG A 168 -12.45 -4.86 14.43
N TRP A 169 -13.10 -3.98 13.68
CA TRP A 169 -14.55 -3.98 13.51
C TRP A 169 -15.05 -5.32 12.92
N LYS A 170 -14.41 -5.81 11.89
CA LYS A 170 -14.75 -7.09 11.24
C LYS A 170 -14.58 -8.29 12.18
N VAL A 171 -13.51 -8.31 12.97
CA VAL A 171 -13.26 -9.38 13.96
C VAL A 171 -14.31 -9.35 15.06
N VAL A 172 -14.61 -8.19 15.63
CA VAL A 172 -15.62 -8.04 16.70
C VAL A 172 -17.02 -8.41 16.19
N LYS A 173 -17.39 -7.97 14.99
CA LYS A 173 -18.67 -8.34 14.34
C LYS A 173 -18.82 -9.85 14.20
N ASN A 174 -17.79 -10.52 13.72
CA ASN A 174 -17.78 -11.97 13.55
C ASN A 174 -17.85 -12.72 14.88
N TRP A 175 -17.19 -12.19 15.92
CA TRP A 175 -17.25 -12.77 17.25
C TRP A 175 -18.66 -12.68 17.88
N ARG A 176 -19.33 -11.52 17.72
CA ARG A 176 -20.71 -11.33 18.16
C ARG A 176 -21.69 -12.29 17.45
N LEU A 177 -21.51 -12.49 16.14
CA LEU A 177 -22.33 -13.43 15.37
C LEU A 177 -22.17 -14.87 15.87
N ARG A 178 -20.94 -15.31 16.15
CA ARG A 178 -20.70 -16.67 16.71
C ARG A 178 -21.31 -16.86 18.07
N ARG A 179 -21.24 -15.85 18.94
CA ARG A 179 -21.86 -15.89 20.27
C ARG A 179 -23.37 -16.05 20.18
N LYS A 180 -24.02 -15.29 19.26
CA LYS A 180 -25.47 -15.36 19.04
C LYS A 180 -25.91 -16.75 18.53
N ILE A 181 -25.16 -17.37 17.63
CA ILE A 181 -25.46 -18.70 17.11
C ILE A 181 -25.36 -19.77 18.22
N ARG A 182 -24.38 -19.69 19.10
CA ARG A 182 -24.25 -20.62 20.24
C ARG A 182 -25.42 -20.52 21.21
N SER A 183 -25.86 -19.31 21.56
CA SER A 183 -26.99 -19.11 22.48
C SER A 183 -28.36 -19.50 21.92
N THR A 184 -28.46 -19.85 20.63
CA THR A 184 -29.72 -20.29 19.99
C THR A 184 -29.71 -21.82 19.80
N SER A 185 -28.60 -22.51 20.05
CA SER A 185 -28.46 -23.96 19.93
C SER A 185 -28.44 -24.70 21.28
N ASP A 186 -28.50 -23.97 22.38
CA ASP A 186 -28.76 -24.45 23.74
C ASP A 186 -30.23 -24.15 24.10
#